data_6e0c888fda817440377b1f0a04a2e3c7
#
_entry.id   6e0c888fda817440377b1f0a04a2e3c7
#
_cell.length_a   1.000
_cell.length_b   1.000
_cell.length_c   1.000
_cell.angle_alpha   90.00
_cell.angle_beta   90.00
_cell.angle_gamma   90.00
#
_symmetry.space_group_name_H-M   'P 1'
#
loop_
_entity.id
_entity.type
_entity.pdbx_description
1 polymer ?
#
loop_
_entity_poly.entity_id
_entity_poly.type
_entity_poly.pdbx_seq_one_letter_code
_entity_poly.pdbx_strand_id
1 'polypeptide(L)'
;VVRWAGQQGIYVLIDMHEDSYSRFTPESAPVSIPPLLTPTEESGGHADGAPPWAVMADDVPALAVESQGEFNAYVETAFTNFWLNAVPENAAGQPLPQGQAPGPGLQDHYIGAVAALARKFKNDPTVVGYDLMNEPLPGLVAAPGVFDQGYLFPFYRRIIDAVAGTDDGLVCPTGITYAAACGYRNLGVDDTRHLFFVEPMALRNTTDFAVGLSLPFTSDPNIVYEPHAYTHVFTIDTEVPGGSALSSVYPLSYNQAMITANAEAQAMGAALFIGEYGNSNSDDNNILAQETAAIDTAGVGSSVWAWKGNCNPGAAAAACEPGLWSTFEGDPSNHPTQNGPLLATRLKYLARVYPRATAGQLLSFAYNPATSSFIMHATSDVKVAVGDTSHETEVYIPPMVRGSVSVQGAALLSAVVTNPDGSRMACVAPTGHGDYAVTVS
;
A
#
# COMPACT_ATOMS: atom_id res chain seq x y z
N VAL A 1 0.38 9.01 -16.99
CA VAL A 1 -0.46 8.99 -15.79
C VAL A 1 -0.14 10.21 -14.92
N VAL A 2 1.09 10.38 -14.34
CA VAL A 2 1.47 11.46 -13.40
C VAL A 2 1.00 12.84 -13.85
N ARG A 3 1.33 13.24 -15.09
CA ARG A 3 0.89 14.55 -15.63
C ARG A 3 -0.64 14.72 -15.66
N TRP A 4 -1.40 13.67 -15.95
CA TRP A 4 -2.87 13.75 -15.96
C TRP A 4 -3.43 13.83 -14.56
N ALA A 5 -2.87 13.11 -13.60
CA ALA A 5 -3.24 13.21 -12.20
C ALA A 5 -2.99 14.63 -11.66
N GLY A 6 -1.81 15.20 -11.91
CA GLY A 6 -1.48 16.57 -11.52
C GLY A 6 -2.41 17.63 -12.12
N GLN A 7 -2.89 17.44 -13.38
CA GLN A 7 -3.89 18.33 -13.98
C GLN A 7 -5.26 18.27 -13.29
N GLN A 8 -5.53 17.19 -12.57
CA GLN A 8 -6.75 17.02 -11.76
C GLN A 8 -6.54 17.31 -10.27
N GLY A 9 -5.34 17.74 -9.87
CA GLY A 9 -5.01 17.95 -8.46
C GLY A 9 -4.91 16.67 -7.64
N ILE A 10 -4.63 15.54 -8.29
CA ILE A 10 -4.47 14.22 -7.67
C ILE A 10 -2.98 13.93 -7.51
N TYR A 11 -2.56 13.57 -6.32
CA TYR A 11 -1.21 13.07 -6.05
C TYR A 11 -1.02 11.63 -6.53
N VAL A 12 0.21 11.25 -6.79
CA VAL A 12 0.58 9.93 -7.29
C VAL A 12 1.65 9.33 -6.38
N LEU A 13 1.38 8.17 -5.81
CA LEU A 13 2.38 7.25 -5.28
C LEU A 13 2.85 6.37 -6.45
N ILE A 14 4.16 6.24 -6.62
CA ILE A 14 4.74 5.36 -7.63
C ILE A 14 5.07 4.04 -6.95
N ASP A 15 4.30 3.03 -7.30
CA ASP A 15 4.42 1.70 -6.76
C ASP A 15 5.27 0.80 -7.67
N MET A 16 6.19 0.07 -7.06
CA MET A 16 6.96 -1.01 -7.68
C MET A 16 6.21 -2.32 -7.52
N HIS A 17 5.03 -2.37 -8.16
CA HIS A 17 4.09 -3.46 -8.02
C HIS A 17 4.62 -4.76 -8.61
N GLU A 18 4.44 -5.83 -7.87
CA GLU A 18 4.68 -7.19 -8.31
C GLU A 18 3.62 -8.11 -7.69
N ASP A 19 3.13 -9.05 -8.49
CA ASP A 19 2.31 -10.17 -8.05
C ASP A 19 2.95 -11.46 -8.55
N SER A 20 3.14 -12.42 -7.65
CA SER A 20 3.78 -13.70 -7.98
C SER A 20 5.12 -13.55 -8.71
N TYR A 21 5.90 -12.52 -8.34
CA TYR A 21 7.23 -12.18 -8.85
C TYR A 21 7.26 -11.67 -10.30
N SER A 22 6.48 -12.25 -11.23
CA SER A 22 6.56 -11.90 -12.66
C SER A 22 5.43 -12.51 -13.48
N ARG A 23 4.98 -11.78 -14.50
CA ARG A 23 4.11 -12.33 -15.56
C ARG A 23 4.74 -13.46 -16.38
N PHE A 24 6.02 -13.68 -16.25
CA PHE A 24 6.75 -14.75 -16.93
C PHE A 24 6.90 -16.02 -16.08
N THR A 25 6.27 -16.03 -14.93
CA THR A 25 6.09 -17.25 -14.13
C THR A 25 5.20 -18.21 -14.91
N PRO A 26 5.61 -19.48 -15.12
CA PRO A 26 4.79 -20.43 -15.84
C PRO A 26 3.51 -20.77 -15.07
N GLU A 27 2.46 -21.13 -15.80
CA GLU A 27 1.24 -21.64 -15.19
C GLU A 27 1.55 -22.82 -14.28
N SER A 28 1.03 -22.78 -13.07
CA SER A 28 1.28 -23.83 -12.09
C SER A 28 0.40 -25.03 -12.32
N ALA A 29 0.98 -26.22 -12.27
CA ALA A 29 0.22 -27.45 -12.17
C ALA A 29 -0.34 -27.58 -10.75
N PRO A 30 -1.65 -27.81 -10.57
CA PRO A 30 -2.22 -27.95 -9.23
C PRO A 30 -1.67 -29.18 -8.53
N VAL A 31 -1.19 -29.01 -7.29
CA VAL A 31 -0.75 -30.10 -6.42
C VAL A 31 -1.82 -30.36 -5.37
N SER A 32 -2.40 -31.55 -5.35
CA SER A 32 -3.33 -31.97 -4.32
C SER A 32 -2.57 -32.65 -3.19
N ILE A 33 -2.67 -32.12 -1.98
CA ILE A 33 -2.18 -32.77 -0.75
C ILE A 33 -3.40 -33.02 0.15
N PRO A 34 -4.14 -34.11 -0.04
CA PRO A 34 -5.25 -34.43 0.84
C PRO A 34 -4.77 -34.79 2.25
N PRO A 35 -5.46 -34.38 3.34
CA PRO A 35 -6.72 -33.59 3.33
C PRO A 35 -6.50 -32.08 3.49
N LEU A 36 -5.28 -31.59 3.42
CA LEU A 36 -4.90 -30.23 3.82
C LEU A 36 -5.19 -29.17 2.75
N LEU A 37 -5.13 -29.53 1.47
CA LEU A 37 -5.25 -28.55 0.39
C LEU A 37 -6.02 -29.15 -0.78
N THR A 38 -7.06 -28.47 -1.22
CA THR A 38 -7.74 -28.76 -2.48
C THR A 38 -7.15 -27.90 -3.58
N PRO A 39 -6.82 -28.45 -4.77
CA PRO A 39 -6.34 -27.65 -5.87
C PRO A 39 -7.42 -26.66 -6.29
N THR A 40 -7.08 -25.41 -6.38
CA THR A 40 -7.86 -24.40 -7.07
C THR A 40 -7.21 -24.10 -8.42
N GLU A 41 -8.04 -23.83 -9.41
CA GLU A 41 -7.63 -23.66 -10.80
C GLU A 41 -7.10 -22.25 -11.05
N GLU A 42 -6.06 -21.77 -10.39
CA GLU A 42 -5.50 -20.49 -10.78
C GLU A 42 -4.07 -20.62 -11.32
N SER A 43 -3.96 -20.15 -12.51
CA SER A 43 -2.75 -20.05 -13.30
C SER A 43 -2.05 -18.72 -12.98
N GLY A 44 -0.73 -18.73 -12.86
CA GLY A 44 0.10 -17.55 -12.74
C GLY A 44 0.05 -16.56 -13.91
N GLY A 45 -1.06 -16.52 -14.66
CA GLY A 45 -1.23 -15.71 -15.86
C GLY A 45 -1.56 -14.23 -15.61
N HIS A 46 -1.69 -13.79 -14.38
CA HIS A 46 -2.05 -12.41 -14.03
C HIS A 46 -0.96 -11.65 -13.27
N ALA A 47 0.19 -12.26 -13.07
CA ALA A 47 1.30 -11.67 -12.35
C ALA A 47 1.93 -10.48 -13.09
N ASP A 48 2.38 -9.49 -12.34
CA ASP A 48 3.20 -8.37 -12.80
C ASP A 48 4.63 -8.50 -12.26
N GLY A 49 5.50 -7.50 -12.39
CA GLY A 49 6.80 -7.45 -11.74
C GLY A 49 8.00 -7.70 -12.66
N ALA A 50 8.86 -8.65 -12.30
CA ALA A 50 10.19 -8.82 -12.87
C ALA A 50 10.20 -9.12 -14.38
N PRO A 51 11.14 -8.56 -15.15
CA PRO A 51 11.34 -8.93 -16.54
C PRO A 51 11.87 -10.37 -16.68
N PRO A 52 11.72 -11.03 -17.85
CA PRO A 52 12.02 -12.44 -18.00
C PRO A 52 13.47 -12.82 -17.64
N TRP A 53 14.42 -11.94 -17.86
CA TRP A 53 15.83 -12.20 -17.52
C TRP A 53 16.11 -12.17 -16.01
N ALA A 54 15.20 -11.59 -15.20
CA ALA A 54 15.32 -11.52 -13.75
C ALA A 54 14.58 -12.67 -13.05
N VAL A 55 13.88 -13.52 -13.79
CA VAL A 55 13.18 -14.68 -13.24
C VAL A 55 14.18 -15.84 -13.16
N MET A 56 14.78 -16.04 -12.00
CA MET A 56 15.78 -17.08 -11.73
C MET A 56 15.18 -18.12 -10.78
N ALA A 57 14.62 -19.18 -11.33
CA ALA A 57 13.94 -20.24 -10.59
C ALA A 57 14.64 -21.61 -10.65
N ASP A 58 15.89 -21.68 -11.12
CA ASP A 58 16.77 -22.85 -11.06
C ASP A 58 16.13 -24.14 -11.59
N ASP A 59 15.36 -24.05 -12.68
CA ASP A 59 14.61 -25.15 -13.29
C ASP A 59 13.62 -25.88 -12.35
N VAL A 60 13.25 -25.23 -11.23
CA VAL A 60 12.21 -25.74 -10.34
C VAL A 60 10.86 -25.71 -11.05
N PRO A 61 10.08 -26.81 -11.01
CA PRO A 61 8.77 -26.81 -11.66
C PRO A 61 7.79 -25.86 -10.92
N ALA A 62 6.92 -25.22 -11.69
CA ALA A 62 5.82 -24.42 -11.14
C ALA A 62 4.75 -25.37 -10.55
N LEU A 63 4.81 -25.58 -9.25
CA LEU A 63 3.89 -26.42 -8.50
C LEU A 63 3.16 -25.53 -7.48
N ALA A 64 1.92 -25.18 -7.77
CA ALA A 64 1.09 -24.40 -6.86
C ALA A 64 0.54 -25.27 -5.72
N VAL A 65 0.64 -24.76 -4.53
CA VAL A 65 0.09 -25.37 -3.32
C VAL A 65 -1.28 -24.78 -2.97
N GLU A 66 -1.60 -23.59 -3.51
CA GLU A 66 -2.90 -22.93 -3.33
C GLU A 66 -3.31 -22.06 -4.53
N SER A 67 -4.46 -21.40 -4.41
CA SER A 67 -5.14 -20.70 -5.48
C SER A 67 -4.48 -19.43 -5.98
N GLN A 68 -3.58 -18.84 -5.23
CA GLN A 68 -3.08 -17.49 -5.52
C GLN A 68 -1.73 -17.46 -6.25
N GLY A 69 -1.17 -18.62 -6.59
CA GLY A 69 0.08 -18.70 -7.36
C GLY A 69 1.35 -18.23 -6.62
N GLU A 70 1.19 -17.49 -5.55
CA GLU A 70 2.28 -16.89 -4.75
C GLU A 70 3.08 -17.97 -4.00
N PHE A 71 2.39 -18.99 -3.48
CA PHE A 71 3.02 -20.11 -2.80
C PHE A 71 3.41 -21.26 -3.77
N ASN A 72 3.96 -20.89 -4.87
CA ASN A 72 4.44 -21.77 -5.91
C ASN A 72 5.96 -21.94 -5.75
N ALA A 73 6.44 -23.18 -5.81
CA ALA A 73 7.88 -23.49 -5.66
C ALA A 73 8.78 -22.72 -6.64
N TYR A 74 8.28 -22.40 -7.82
CA TYR A 74 8.98 -21.60 -8.82
C TYR A 74 9.10 -20.14 -8.34
N VAL A 75 7.99 -19.54 -7.88
CA VAL A 75 7.94 -18.17 -7.36
C VAL A 75 8.83 -18.05 -6.12
N GLU A 76 8.69 -18.97 -5.18
CA GLU A 76 9.51 -18.99 -3.96
C GLU A 76 11.02 -19.11 -4.24
N THR A 77 11.38 -19.86 -5.28
CA THR A 77 12.79 -19.94 -5.71
C THR A 77 13.26 -18.65 -6.37
N ALA A 78 12.42 -18.00 -7.18
CA ALA A 78 12.75 -16.72 -7.79
C ALA A 78 12.96 -15.63 -6.72
N PHE A 79 12.09 -15.54 -5.70
CA PHE A 79 12.28 -14.66 -4.55
C PHE A 79 13.54 -15.02 -3.77
N THR A 80 13.82 -16.29 -3.55
CA THR A 80 15.05 -16.75 -2.89
C THR A 80 16.27 -16.20 -3.61
N ASN A 81 16.34 -16.35 -4.93
CA ASN A 81 17.45 -15.86 -5.74
C ASN A 81 17.53 -14.31 -5.73
N PHE A 82 16.38 -13.63 -5.68
CA PHE A 82 16.34 -12.17 -5.49
C PHE A 82 16.94 -11.77 -4.14
N TRP A 83 16.50 -12.40 -3.05
CA TRP A 83 17.02 -12.09 -1.70
C TRP A 83 18.47 -12.48 -1.52
N LEU A 84 18.95 -13.49 -2.24
CA LEU A 84 20.36 -13.84 -2.33
C LEU A 84 21.17 -12.93 -3.28
N ASN A 85 20.55 -11.92 -3.87
CA ASN A 85 21.15 -11.01 -4.83
C ASN A 85 21.89 -11.76 -5.95
N ALA A 86 21.29 -12.83 -6.45
CA ALA A 86 21.88 -13.67 -7.50
C ALA A 86 22.23 -12.83 -8.74
N VAL A 87 23.30 -13.19 -9.41
CA VAL A 87 23.79 -12.46 -10.58
C VAL A 87 23.15 -13.04 -11.85
N PRO A 88 22.29 -12.30 -12.54
CA PRO A 88 21.69 -12.79 -13.78
C PRO A 88 22.73 -12.81 -14.90
N GLU A 89 22.72 -13.89 -15.67
CA GLU A 89 23.68 -14.13 -16.75
C GLU A 89 23.00 -14.22 -18.11
N ASN A 90 23.72 -13.86 -19.16
CA ASN A 90 23.29 -14.09 -20.54
C ASN A 90 23.50 -15.56 -20.94
N ALA A 91 23.04 -15.93 -22.14
CA ALA A 91 23.20 -17.30 -22.68
C ALA A 91 24.65 -17.79 -22.81
N ALA A 92 25.65 -16.92 -22.65
CA ALA A 92 27.07 -17.24 -22.66
C ALA A 92 27.67 -17.38 -21.24
N GLY A 93 26.82 -17.31 -20.17
CA GLY A 93 27.28 -17.37 -18.79
C GLY A 93 28.02 -16.11 -18.33
N GLN A 94 27.71 -14.96 -18.93
CA GLN A 94 28.32 -13.68 -18.55
C GLN A 94 27.27 -12.82 -17.84
N PRO A 95 27.65 -12.10 -16.76
CA PRO A 95 26.77 -11.17 -16.08
C PRO A 95 26.11 -10.18 -17.05
N LEU A 96 24.83 -9.90 -16.81
CA LEU A 96 24.10 -8.89 -17.58
C LEU A 96 24.71 -7.49 -17.36
N PRO A 97 24.64 -6.58 -18.35
CA PRO A 97 25.10 -5.22 -18.18
C PRO A 97 24.37 -4.51 -17.04
N GLN A 98 25.12 -3.89 -16.15
CA GLN A 98 24.59 -3.23 -14.96
C GLN A 98 23.78 -1.95 -15.26
N GLY A 99 24.05 -1.26 -16.35
CA GLY A 99 23.40 0.02 -16.66
C GLY A 99 23.57 1.04 -15.56
N GLN A 100 22.47 1.41 -14.91
CA GLN A 100 22.46 2.29 -13.74
C GLN A 100 22.49 1.51 -12.40
N ALA A 101 22.55 0.19 -12.46
CA ALA A 101 22.58 -0.66 -11.28
C ALA A 101 23.87 -0.42 -10.47
N PRO A 102 23.82 -0.46 -9.12
CA PRO A 102 25.00 -0.30 -8.27
C PRO A 102 25.92 -1.53 -8.28
N GLY A 103 25.46 -2.65 -8.80
CA GLY A 103 26.17 -3.92 -8.89
C GLY A 103 25.50 -4.89 -9.87
N PRO A 104 26.00 -6.13 -9.98
CA PRO A 104 25.52 -7.09 -10.97
C PRO A 104 24.32 -7.94 -10.53
N GLY A 105 23.93 -7.92 -9.25
CA GLY A 105 22.89 -8.78 -8.72
C GLY A 105 21.49 -8.30 -9.01
N LEU A 106 20.49 -9.15 -8.82
CA LEU A 106 19.08 -8.86 -9.05
C LEU A 106 18.60 -7.65 -8.24
N GLN A 107 18.94 -7.58 -6.94
CA GLN A 107 18.61 -6.41 -6.11
C GLN A 107 19.31 -5.14 -6.60
N ASP A 108 20.54 -5.27 -7.09
CA ASP A 108 21.26 -4.12 -7.61
C ASP A 108 20.56 -3.55 -8.85
N HIS A 109 20.08 -4.40 -9.75
CA HIS A 109 19.28 -3.99 -10.91
C HIS A 109 17.97 -3.34 -10.49
N TYR A 110 17.29 -3.90 -9.48
CA TYR A 110 16.07 -3.32 -8.91
C TYR A 110 16.30 -1.91 -8.35
N ILE A 111 17.33 -1.74 -7.53
CA ILE A 111 17.74 -0.45 -6.98
C ILE A 111 18.03 0.54 -8.12
N GLY A 112 18.70 0.09 -9.17
CA GLY A 112 18.94 0.89 -10.37
C GLY A 112 17.64 1.35 -11.07
N ALA A 113 16.61 0.50 -11.11
CA ALA A 113 15.30 0.83 -11.68
C ALA A 113 14.57 1.87 -10.83
N VAL A 114 14.51 1.68 -9.51
CA VAL A 114 13.92 2.68 -8.59
C VAL A 114 14.64 4.02 -8.68
N ALA A 115 15.98 4.01 -8.69
CA ALA A 115 16.78 5.21 -8.86
C ALA A 115 16.53 5.93 -10.20
N ALA A 116 16.24 5.18 -11.28
CA ALA A 116 15.87 5.76 -12.57
C ALA A 116 14.51 6.44 -12.54
N LEU A 117 13.51 5.83 -11.86
CA LEU A 117 12.20 6.44 -11.63
C LEU A 117 12.32 7.70 -10.77
N ALA A 118 13.03 7.61 -9.66
CA ALA A 118 13.23 8.73 -8.76
C ALA A 118 13.94 9.90 -9.46
N ARG A 119 14.97 9.63 -10.26
CA ARG A 119 15.66 10.66 -11.06
C ARG A 119 14.73 11.39 -12.02
N LYS A 120 13.72 10.68 -12.53
CA LYS A 120 12.70 11.24 -13.43
C LYS A 120 11.72 12.14 -12.67
N PHE A 121 11.34 11.77 -11.46
CA PHE A 121 10.21 12.37 -10.76
C PHE A 121 10.60 13.24 -9.56
N LYS A 122 11.85 13.27 -9.12
CA LYS A 122 12.32 14.00 -7.92
C LYS A 122 11.96 15.50 -7.86
N ASN A 123 11.56 16.09 -8.96
CA ASN A 123 11.15 17.49 -9.05
C ASN A 123 9.66 17.65 -9.41
N ASP A 124 8.91 16.57 -9.52
CA ASP A 124 7.48 16.62 -9.86
C ASP A 124 6.65 16.67 -8.56
N PRO A 125 5.98 17.80 -8.26
CA PRO A 125 5.21 17.95 -7.04
C PRO A 125 3.93 17.10 -7.02
N THR A 126 3.58 16.46 -8.14
CA THR A 126 2.46 15.53 -8.22
C THR A 126 2.77 14.18 -7.58
N VAL A 127 4.05 13.78 -7.59
CA VAL A 127 4.51 12.55 -6.96
C VAL A 127 4.71 12.78 -5.47
N VAL A 128 4.10 11.96 -4.63
CA VAL A 128 4.27 12.04 -3.17
C VAL A 128 5.44 11.20 -2.70
N GLY A 129 5.75 10.10 -3.39
CA GLY A 129 6.79 9.18 -3.01
C GLY A 129 6.84 7.94 -3.88
N TYR A 130 7.60 6.99 -3.39
CA TYR A 130 7.86 5.69 -4.01
C TYR A 130 7.50 4.60 -3.03
N ASP A 131 6.59 3.71 -3.42
CA ASP A 131 6.44 2.44 -2.77
C ASP A 131 7.56 1.53 -3.29
N LEU A 132 8.34 1.02 -2.36
CA LEU A 132 9.62 0.41 -2.70
C LEU A 132 9.48 -1.02 -3.20
N MET A 133 8.44 -1.75 -2.81
CA MET A 133 8.11 -3.08 -3.30
C MET A 133 6.76 -3.53 -2.76
N ASN A 134 5.82 -3.85 -3.65
CA ASN A 134 4.53 -4.44 -3.30
C ASN A 134 4.71 -5.85 -2.73
N GLU A 135 4.06 -6.14 -1.62
CA GLU A 135 3.86 -7.45 -1.00
C GLU A 135 5.06 -8.43 -1.05
N PRO A 136 6.24 -8.03 -0.53
CA PRO A 136 7.44 -8.85 -0.66
C PRO A 136 7.31 -10.20 0.04
N LEU A 137 7.50 -11.29 -0.71
CA LEU A 137 7.55 -12.65 -0.18
C LEU A 137 8.97 -13.05 0.22
N PRO A 138 9.14 -13.82 1.31
CA PRO A 138 10.47 -14.18 1.81
C PRO A 138 11.22 -15.20 0.94
N GLY A 139 10.55 -15.90 0.03
CA GLY A 139 11.11 -17.07 -0.56
C GLY A 139 11.47 -18.10 0.52
N LEU A 140 12.56 -18.82 0.32
CA LEU A 140 13.06 -19.82 1.25
C LEU A 140 14.21 -19.34 2.13
N VAL A 141 14.48 -18.02 2.17
CA VAL A 141 15.68 -17.50 2.87
C VAL A 141 15.51 -17.37 4.37
N ALA A 142 14.31 -17.09 4.84
CA ALA A 142 14.07 -16.89 6.27
C ALA A 142 12.60 -17.10 6.66
N ALA A 143 12.38 -17.42 7.93
CA ALA A 143 11.04 -17.46 8.52
C ALA A 143 10.49 -16.05 8.77
N PRO A 144 9.15 -15.90 8.88
CA PRO A 144 8.52 -14.66 9.33
C PRO A 144 9.16 -14.12 10.61
N GLY A 145 9.30 -12.80 10.71
CA GLY A 145 9.95 -12.12 11.84
C GLY A 145 11.48 -12.07 11.79
N VAL A 146 12.11 -12.93 10.99
CA VAL A 146 13.56 -12.85 10.68
C VAL A 146 13.79 -12.21 9.33
N PHE A 147 12.88 -12.42 8.40
CA PHE A 147 12.99 -11.95 7.03
C PHE A 147 13.03 -10.41 6.94
N ASP A 148 12.08 -9.73 7.57
CA ASP A 148 12.00 -8.27 7.51
C ASP A 148 13.29 -7.61 8.00
N GLN A 149 13.79 -8.03 9.16
CA GLN A 149 15.01 -7.45 9.74
C GLN A 149 16.29 -7.88 9.02
N GLY A 150 16.32 -9.12 8.53
CA GLY A 150 17.54 -9.72 7.97
C GLY A 150 17.73 -9.46 6.48
N TYR A 151 16.65 -9.27 5.74
CA TYR A 151 16.69 -9.16 4.27
C TYR A 151 15.95 -7.94 3.75
N LEU A 152 14.68 -7.76 4.13
CA LEU A 152 13.80 -6.74 3.55
C LEU A 152 14.25 -5.33 3.91
N PHE A 153 14.42 -5.01 5.20
CA PHE A 153 14.82 -3.66 5.60
C PHE A 153 16.24 -3.28 5.21
N PRO A 154 17.24 -4.17 5.23
CA PRO A 154 18.53 -3.92 4.60
C PRO A 154 18.42 -3.60 3.10
N PHE A 155 17.50 -4.25 2.39
CA PHE A 155 17.24 -3.95 0.99
C PHE A 155 16.60 -2.58 0.81
N TYR A 156 15.54 -2.25 1.55
CA TYR A 156 14.93 -0.92 1.52
C TYR A 156 15.91 0.19 1.87
N ARG A 157 16.72 -0.02 2.88
CA ARG A 157 17.79 0.93 3.23
C ARG A 157 18.72 1.20 2.05
N ARG A 158 19.13 0.15 1.32
CA ARG A 158 19.97 0.32 0.12
C ARG A 158 19.29 1.15 -0.97
N ILE A 159 17.98 0.99 -1.16
CA ILE A 159 17.21 1.82 -2.10
C ILE A 159 17.21 3.27 -1.62
N ILE A 160 16.89 3.51 -0.35
CA ILE A 160 16.82 4.84 0.23
C ILE A 160 18.18 5.54 0.12
N ASP A 161 19.26 4.88 0.50
CA ASP A 161 20.62 5.42 0.37
C ASP A 161 20.97 5.75 -1.09
N ALA A 162 20.57 4.90 -2.03
CA ALA A 162 20.83 5.11 -3.45
C ALA A 162 20.05 6.30 -4.02
N VAL A 163 18.83 6.55 -3.53
CA VAL A 163 17.91 7.57 -4.02
C VAL A 163 18.07 8.89 -3.27
N ALA A 164 18.01 8.87 -1.94
CA ALA A 164 18.17 10.09 -1.13
C ALA A 164 19.61 10.56 -1.03
N GLY A 165 20.58 9.68 -1.26
CA GLY A 165 21.99 9.97 -1.06
C GLY A 165 22.40 9.97 0.41
N THR A 166 21.60 9.39 1.27
CA THR A 166 21.83 9.32 2.71
C THR A 166 22.85 8.22 3.02
N ASP A 167 23.83 8.52 3.85
CA ASP A 167 24.71 7.53 4.49
C ASP A 167 24.41 7.55 5.98
N ASP A 168 23.60 6.63 6.44
CA ASP A 168 23.15 6.58 7.83
C ASP A 168 24.14 5.85 8.77
N GLY A 169 25.22 5.32 8.21
CA GLY A 169 26.26 4.63 8.98
C GLY A 169 25.79 3.36 9.68
N LEU A 170 24.55 2.89 9.44
CA LEU A 170 24.05 1.67 10.05
C LEU A 170 24.82 0.47 9.50
N VAL A 171 25.23 -0.41 10.41
CA VAL A 171 25.92 -1.65 10.06
C VAL A 171 24.89 -2.72 9.81
N CYS A 172 24.98 -3.37 8.67
CA CYS A 172 24.14 -4.52 8.38
C CYS A 172 24.35 -5.67 9.36
N PRO A 173 23.31 -6.46 9.66
CA PRO A 173 23.43 -7.61 10.52
C PRO A 173 24.55 -8.53 10.06
N THR A 174 25.47 -8.87 10.95
CA THR A 174 26.56 -9.81 10.68
C THR A 174 26.00 -11.23 10.64
N GLY A 175 26.39 -12.02 9.65
CA GLY A 175 26.03 -13.44 9.56
C GLY A 175 25.19 -13.82 8.36
N ILE A 176 24.69 -12.83 7.62
CA ILE A 176 24.09 -13.03 6.32
C ILE A 176 25.16 -12.73 5.28
N THR A 177 25.23 -13.50 4.20
CA THR A 177 26.16 -13.32 3.07
C THR A 177 26.07 -11.92 2.40
N TYR A 178 25.28 -11.08 2.94
CA TYR A 178 24.85 -9.74 2.49
C TYR A 178 25.66 -8.56 3.02
N ALA A 179 26.64 -8.77 3.86
CA ALA A 179 27.45 -7.65 4.40
C ALA A 179 27.98 -6.72 3.30
N ALA A 180 28.29 -7.28 2.12
CA ALA A 180 28.69 -6.50 0.95
C ALA A 180 27.52 -5.74 0.27
N ALA A 181 26.30 -6.22 0.43
CA ALA A 181 25.09 -5.63 -0.15
C ALA A 181 24.53 -4.47 0.64
N CYS A 182 24.88 -4.35 1.91
CA CYS A 182 24.39 -3.31 2.82
C CYS A 182 25.26 -2.02 2.82
N GLY A 183 26.27 -1.94 2.00
CA GLY A 183 27.11 -0.75 1.93
C GLY A 183 26.39 0.42 1.24
N TYR A 184 26.71 1.63 1.69
CA TYR A 184 26.24 2.86 1.05
C TYR A 184 26.52 2.89 -0.46
N ARG A 185 25.53 3.24 -1.22
CA ARG A 185 25.58 3.28 -2.70
C ARG A 185 24.76 4.46 -3.25
N ASN A 186 25.23 5.68 -3.02
CA ASN A 186 24.63 6.87 -3.63
C ASN A 186 24.72 6.78 -5.16
N LEU A 187 23.58 6.83 -5.84
CA LEU A 187 23.49 6.83 -7.30
C LEU A 187 23.34 8.25 -7.88
N GLY A 188 23.55 9.31 -7.08
CA GLY A 188 23.48 10.69 -7.52
C GLY A 188 22.08 11.14 -7.91
N VAL A 189 21.06 10.57 -7.31
CA VAL A 189 19.67 11.03 -7.47
C VAL A 189 19.42 12.22 -6.57
N ASP A 190 19.84 12.14 -5.30
CA ASP A 190 19.73 13.17 -4.27
C ASP A 190 18.29 13.67 -4.09
N ASP A 191 17.34 12.74 -4.02
CA ASP A 191 15.93 13.02 -3.75
C ASP A 191 15.66 12.94 -2.25
N THR A 192 15.62 14.08 -1.59
CA THR A 192 15.41 14.22 -0.14
C THR A 192 14.03 14.76 0.21
N ARG A 193 13.11 14.77 -0.73
CA ARG A 193 11.79 15.39 -0.56
C ARG A 193 10.63 14.41 -0.67
N HIS A 194 10.75 13.40 -1.49
CA HIS A 194 9.72 12.39 -1.64
C HIS A 194 9.75 11.40 -0.49
N LEU A 195 8.59 10.82 -0.20
CA LEU A 195 8.42 9.82 0.82
C LEU A 195 8.83 8.45 0.28
N PHE A 196 9.37 7.62 1.16
CA PHE A 196 9.64 6.20 0.89
C PHE A 196 8.62 5.38 1.65
N PHE A 197 7.76 4.71 0.91
CA PHE A 197 6.76 3.81 1.43
C PHE A 197 7.38 2.42 1.51
N VAL A 198 7.23 1.78 2.65
CA VAL A 198 7.86 0.50 2.94
C VAL A 198 6.83 -0.46 3.49
N GLU A 199 6.64 -1.55 2.78
CA GLU A 199 5.76 -2.62 3.17
C GLU A 199 6.47 -3.64 4.06
N PRO A 200 5.76 -4.31 4.98
CA PRO A 200 6.23 -5.55 5.59
C PRO A 200 6.18 -6.70 4.60
N MET A 201 6.69 -7.87 4.99
CA MET A 201 6.46 -9.08 4.21
C MET A 201 4.95 -9.37 4.04
N ALA A 202 4.55 -9.86 2.86
CA ALA A 202 3.15 -10.13 2.52
C ALA A 202 2.42 -11.04 3.53
N LEU A 203 3.10 -12.03 4.10
CA LEU A 203 2.51 -12.93 5.10
C LEU A 203 2.04 -12.23 6.40
N ARG A 204 2.48 -10.99 6.65
CA ARG A 204 1.92 -10.16 7.72
C ARG A 204 0.42 -9.94 7.49
N ASN A 205 0.01 -9.78 6.24
CA ASN A 205 -1.38 -9.49 5.86
C ASN A 205 -2.32 -10.67 6.16
N THR A 206 -1.80 -11.89 6.30
CA THR A 206 -2.60 -13.08 6.63
C THR A 206 -3.05 -13.14 8.08
N THR A 207 -2.44 -12.40 8.98
CA THR A 207 -2.73 -12.45 10.42
C THR A 207 -2.96 -11.09 11.05
N ASP A 208 -2.59 -9.99 10.38
CA ASP A 208 -2.50 -8.64 10.94
C ASP A 208 -1.59 -8.53 12.18
N PHE A 209 -0.70 -9.50 12.39
CA PHE A 209 0.24 -9.47 13.50
C PHE A 209 1.54 -8.78 13.11
N ALA A 210 2.14 -8.11 14.10
CA ALA A 210 3.43 -7.49 13.94
C ALA A 210 4.50 -8.52 13.52
N VAL A 211 5.32 -8.17 12.54
CA VAL A 211 6.42 -9.02 12.04
C VAL A 211 7.74 -8.84 12.80
N GLY A 212 7.67 -8.31 14.02
CA GLY A 212 8.83 -8.25 14.92
C GLY A 212 9.72 -7.03 14.71
N LEU A 213 9.19 -5.97 14.12
CA LEU A 213 9.89 -4.71 13.97
C LEU A 213 9.98 -3.97 15.30
N SER A 214 11.17 -3.64 15.69
CA SER A 214 11.40 -2.98 16.96
C SER A 214 12.29 -1.74 16.89
N LEU A 215 12.93 -1.46 15.75
CA LEU A 215 13.90 -0.38 15.64
C LEU A 215 13.84 0.30 14.28
N PRO A 216 14.12 1.62 14.21
CA PRO A 216 14.36 2.29 12.95
C PRO A 216 15.47 1.59 12.16
N PHE A 217 15.22 1.32 10.88
CA PHE A 217 16.20 0.64 10.01
C PHE A 217 17.01 1.64 9.15
N THR A 218 16.61 2.89 9.12
CA THR A 218 17.29 3.98 8.41
C THR A 218 17.22 5.27 9.23
N SER A 219 18.10 6.21 8.97
CA SER A 219 18.07 7.57 9.53
C SER A 219 17.30 8.57 8.67
N ASP A 220 16.83 8.18 7.48
CA ASP A 220 16.01 9.04 6.63
C ASP A 220 14.67 9.33 7.31
N PRO A 221 14.26 10.61 7.43
CA PRO A 221 13.01 10.96 8.11
C PRO A 221 11.75 10.77 7.24
N ASN A 222 11.91 10.53 5.94
CA ASN A 222 10.80 10.49 4.98
C ASN A 222 10.23 9.08 4.81
N ILE A 223 10.11 8.32 5.89
CA ILE A 223 9.63 6.93 5.86
C ILE A 223 8.15 6.87 6.21
N VAL A 224 7.41 6.13 5.41
CA VAL A 224 6.02 5.74 5.63
C VAL A 224 5.94 4.22 5.69
N TYR A 225 5.44 3.69 6.78
CA TYR A 225 5.13 2.27 6.90
C TYR A 225 3.79 2.00 6.22
N GLU A 226 3.76 1.07 5.29
CA GLU A 226 2.66 0.84 4.36
C GLU A 226 2.16 -0.61 4.39
N PRO A 227 1.61 -1.12 5.49
CA PRO A 227 1.03 -2.46 5.49
C PRO A 227 -0.28 -2.48 4.72
N HIS A 228 -0.57 -3.58 4.06
CA HIS A 228 -1.89 -3.90 3.55
C HIS A 228 -2.78 -4.45 4.66
N ALA A 229 -4.09 -4.23 4.57
CA ALA A 229 -5.06 -4.63 5.57
C ALA A 229 -6.28 -5.27 4.91
N TYR A 230 -6.21 -6.58 4.76
CA TYR A 230 -7.27 -7.41 4.17
C TYR A 230 -7.94 -8.30 5.22
N THR A 231 -8.18 -7.74 6.41
CA THR A 231 -8.81 -8.46 7.53
C THR A 231 -10.13 -9.10 7.12
N HIS A 232 -10.29 -10.40 7.36
CA HIS A 232 -11.42 -11.21 6.91
C HIS A 232 -11.62 -11.30 5.39
N VAL A 233 -10.58 -10.99 4.63
CA VAL A 233 -10.55 -11.16 3.17
C VAL A 233 -9.46 -12.14 2.80
N PHE A 234 -8.21 -11.89 3.19
CA PHE A 234 -7.05 -12.75 2.98
C PHE A 234 -6.38 -13.19 4.28
N THR A 235 -7.09 -13.09 5.39
CA THR A 235 -6.57 -13.58 6.66
C THR A 235 -6.86 -15.07 6.86
N ILE A 236 -6.13 -15.70 7.79
CA ILE A 236 -6.16 -17.15 8.01
C ILE A 236 -7.56 -17.72 8.30
N ASP A 237 -8.48 -16.90 8.77
CA ASP A 237 -9.86 -17.31 9.03
C ASP A 237 -10.68 -17.51 7.76
N THR A 238 -10.25 -16.92 6.64
CA THR A 238 -10.84 -17.10 5.31
C THR A 238 -10.04 -18.05 4.44
N GLU A 239 -8.72 -18.00 4.52
CA GLU A 239 -7.81 -18.71 3.62
C GLU A 239 -7.56 -20.17 4.02
N VAL A 240 -7.68 -20.52 5.31
CA VAL A 240 -7.39 -21.87 5.77
C VAL A 240 -8.67 -22.70 5.93
N PRO A 241 -8.75 -23.92 5.39
CA PRO A 241 -9.89 -24.80 5.62
C PRO A 241 -10.19 -24.99 7.11
N GLY A 242 -11.40 -24.63 7.54
CA GLY A 242 -11.78 -24.59 8.96
C GLY A 242 -11.33 -23.30 9.69
N GLY A 243 -10.88 -22.28 8.96
CA GLY A 243 -10.41 -21.00 9.46
C GLY A 243 -11.41 -20.28 10.37
N SER A 244 -12.72 -20.47 10.19
CA SER A 244 -13.71 -19.96 11.13
C SER A 244 -13.53 -20.45 12.58
N ALA A 245 -12.90 -21.61 12.78
CA ALA A 245 -12.51 -22.09 14.10
C ALA A 245 -11.24 -21.37 14.61
N LEU A 246 -10.37 -20.93 13.71
CA LEU A 246 -9.17 -20.16 14.05
C LEU A 246 -9.51 -18.71 14.39
N SER A 247 -10.56 -18.13 13.85
CA SER A 247 -11.04 -16.78 14.18
C SER A 247 -11.41 -16.64 15.67
N SER A 248 -11.70 -17.73 16.35
CA SER A 248 -11.92 -17.74 17.80
C SER A 248 -10.61 -17.73 18.61
N VAL A 249 -9.51 -18.20 18.01
CA VAL A 249 -8.17 -18.23 18.62
C VAL A 249 -7.38 -16.97 18.26
N TYR A 250 -7.60 -16.46 17.07
CA TYR A 250 -7.07 -15.20 16.57
C TYR A 250 -8.22 -14.25 16.30
N PRO A 251 -8.72 -13.56 17.35
CA PRO A 251 -9.82 -12.61 17.18
C PRO A 251 -9.31 -11.38 16.44
N LEU A 252 -9.06 -11.56 15.15
CA LEU A 252 -8.72 -10.47 14.25
C LEU A 252 -9.90 -9.53 14.19
N SER A 253 -9.66 -8.27 14.44
CA SER A 253 -10.64 -7.22 14.22
C SER A 253 -9.98 -6.08 13.48
N TYR A 254 -10.74 -5.39 12.66
CA TYR A 254 -10.26 -4.26 11.89
C TYR A 254 -9.56 -3.21 12.78
N ASN A 255 -10.12 -2.93 13.96
CA ASN A 255 -9.48 -2.02 14.91
C ASN A 255 -8.14 -2.57 15.44
N GLN A 256 -8.04 -3.88 15.69
CA GLN A 256 -6.80 -4.47 16.17
C GLN A 256 -5.72 -4.45 15.08
N ALA A 257 -6.09 -4.67 13.81
CA ALA A 257 -5.19 -4.53 12.67
C ALA A 257 -4.58 -3.12 12.61
N MET A 258 -5.42 -2.07 12.76
CA MET A 258 -4.96 -0.68 12.80
C MET A 258 -4.07 -0.37 14.01
N ILE A 259 -4.40 -0.89 15.19
CA ILE A 259 -3.58 -0.73 16.41
C ILE A 259 -2.21 -1.37 16.21
N THR A 260 -2.16 -2.58 15.64
CA THR A 260 -0.91 -3.28 15.35
C THR A 260 -0.07 -2.51 14.34
N ALA A 261 -0.66 -2.11 13.22
CA ALA A 261 0.03 -1.33 12.20
C ALA A 261 0.61 0.00 12.74
N ASN A 262 -0.17 0.70 13.59
CA ASN A 262 0.31 1.93 14.21
C ASN A 262 1.48 1.69 15.19
N ALA A 263 1.44 0.59 15.94
CA ALA A 263 2.53 0.24 16.85
C ALA A 263 3.82 -0.11 16.07
N GLU A 264 3.70 -0.79 14.93
CA GLU A 264 4.82 -1.09 14.04
C GLU A 264 5.42 0.20 13.44
N ALA A 265 4.58 1.10 12.91
CA ALA A 265 5.02 2.38 12.38
C ALA A 265 5.76 3.22 13.44
N GLN A 266 5.21 3.31 14.65
CA GLN A 266 5.84 4.01 15.77
C GLN A 266 7.19 3.40 16.15
N ALA A 267 7.30 2.08 16.18
CA ALA A 267 8.55 1.38 16.47
C ALA A 267 9.64 1.67 15.44
N MET A 268 9.27 1.89 14.18
CA MET A 268 10.18 2.31 13.11
C MET A 268 10.47 3.81 13.09
N GLY A 269 9.70 4.62 13.80
CA GLY A 269 9.74 6.08 13.67
C GLY A 269 9.15 6.59 12.36
N ALA A 270 8.25 5.83 11.75
CA ALA A 270 7.61 6.11 10.47
C ALA A 270 6.19 6.67 10.65
N ALA A 271 5.68 7.36 9.64
CA ALA A 271 4.25 7.58 9.49
C ALA A 271 3.54 6.28 9.10
N LEU A 272 2.24 6.18 9.35
CA LEU A 272 1.41 5.04 8.92
C LEU A 272 0.53 5.43 7.74
N PHE A 273 0.49 4.57 6.74
CA PHE A 273 -0.45 4.60 5.62
C PHE A 273 -0.92 3.16 5.35
N ILE A 274 -2.19 2.93 5.09
CA ILE A 274 -2.68 1.61 4.67
C ILE A 274 -2.62 1.56 3.15
N GLY A 275 -1.63 0.85 2.60
CA GLY A 275 -1.33 0.81 1.17
C GLY A 275 -2.45 0.20 0.37
N GLU A 276 -2.99 -0.90 0.87
CA GLU A 276 -4.15 -1.54 0.26
C GLU A 276 -5.15 -2.01 1.31
N TYR A 277 -6.42 -1.90 0.98
CA TYR A 277 -7.56 -2.53 1.64
C TYR A 277 -8.69 -2.69 0.64
N GLY A 278 -9.60 -3.59 0.90
CA GLY A 278 -10.76 -3.77 0.05
C GLY A 278 -11.34 -5.18 0.13
N ASN A 279 -12.39 -5.41 -0.65
CA ASN A 279 -13.15 -6.64 -0.64
C ASN A 279 -13.98 -6.81 -1.90
N SER A 280 -14.57 -7.98 -2.09
CA SER A 280 -15.60 -8.19 -3.09
C SER A 280 -16.81 -7.28 -2.85
N ASN A 281 -17.38 -6.71 -3.90
CA ASN A 281 -18.53 -5.81 -3.85
C ASN A 281 -19.76 -6.40 -3.11
N SER A 282 -19.89 -7.72 -3.07
CA SER A 282 -20.97 -8.41 -2.36
C SER A 282 -20.94 -8.15 -0.85
N ASP A 283 -19.76 -7.84 -0.30
CA ASP A 283 -19.51 -7.71 1.12
C ASP A 283 -19.29 -6.27 1.60
N ASP A 284 -19.50 -5.28 0.73
CA ASP A 284 -19.32 -3.86 1.04
C ASP A 284 -20.04 -3.40 2.31
N ASN A 285 -21.27 -3.90 2.55
CA ASN A 285 -22.03 -3.53 3.75
C ASN A 285 -21.52 -4.17 5.05
N ASN A 286 -20.62 -5.09 4.96
CA ASN A 286 -20.01 -5.76 6.10
C ASN A 286 -18.52 -5.41 6.18
N ILE A 287 -17.71 -5.88 5.24
CA ILE A 287 -16.25 -5.76 5.27
C ILE A 287 -15.83 -4.30 5.06
N LEU A 288 -16.12 -3.72 3.89
CA LEU A 288 -15.70 -2.36 3.56
C LEU A 288 -16.21 -1.32 4.58
N ALA A 289 -17.41 -1.53 5.11
CA ALA A 289 -17.98 -0.68 6.14
C ALA A 289 -17.15 -0.68 7.43
N GLN A 290 -16.62 -1.82 7.83
CA GLN A 290 -15.81 -1.95 9.06
C GLN A 290 -14.37 -1.51 8.84
N GLU A 291 -13.77 -1.85 7.70
CA GLU A 291 -12.43 -1.38 7.30
C GLU A 291 -12.36 0.14 7.29
N THR A 292 -13.26 0.79 6.56
CA THR A 292 -13.27 2.25 6.47
C THR A 292 -13.52 2.93 7.82
N ALA A 293 -14.36 2.35 8.68
CA ALA A 293 -14.58 2.86 10.03
C ALA A 293 -13.35 2.69 10.94
N ALA A 294 -12.61 1.60 10.80
CA ALA A 294 -11.37 1.37 11.56
C ALA A 294 -10.24 2.31 11.10
N ILE A 295 -10.11 2.52 9.79
CA ILE A 295 -9.15 3.47 9.19
C ILE A 295 -9.46 4.90 9.67
N ASP A 296 -10.74 5.33 9.64
CA ASP A 296 -11.14 6.63 10.15
C ASP A 296 -10.87 6.77 11.66
N THR A 297 -11.12 5.71 12.45
CA THR A 297 -10.83 5.71 13.89
C THR A 297 -9.33 5.82 14.17
N ALA A 298 -8.50 5.18 13.36
CA ALA A 298 -7.05 5.29 13.45
C ALA A 298 -6.52 6.66 12.98
N GLY A 299 -7.28 7.39 12.17
CA GLY A 299 -6.90 8.69 11.63
C GLY A 299 -5.77 8.61 10.61
N VAL A 300 -5.70 7.55 9.83
CA VAL A 300 -4.62 7.27 8.87
C VAL A 300 -5.09 7.40 7.43
N GLY A 301 -4.16 7.69 6.52
CA GLY A 301 -4.39 7.66 5.08
C GLY A 301 -4.47 6.22 4.56
N SER A 302 -5.15 6.03 3.43
CA SER A 302 -5.30 4.69 2.86
C SER A 302 -5.61 4.72 1.37
N SER A 303 -5.30 3.60 0.67
CA SER A 303 -5.68 3.36 -0.72
C SER A 303 -6.57 2.13 -0.83
N VAL A 304 -7.66 2.22 -1.58
CA VAL A 304 -8.55 1.08 -1.81
C VAL A 304 -8.12 0.29 -3.03
N TRP A 305 -8.08 -1.01 -2.92
CA TRP A 305 -7.99 -1.93 -4.03
C TRP A 305 -9.40 -2.40 -4.44
N ALA A 306 -9.93 -2.00 -5.64
CA ALA A 306 -9.25 -1.11 -6.55
C ALA A 306 -10.21 -0.08 -7.14
N TRP A 307 -9.66 1.00 -7.66
CA TRP A 307 -10.47 2.01 -8.37
C TRP A 307 -11.21 1.39 -9.56
N LYS A 308 -10.50 0.55 -10.32
CA LYS A 308 -11.02 -0.03 -11.54
C LYS A 308 -10.40 -1.40 -11.79
N GLY A 309 -11.22 -2.42 -11.82
CA GLY A 309 -10.79 -3.76 -12.25
C GLY A 309 -10.38 -3.78 -13.72
N ASN A 310 -9.49 -4.66 -14.10
CA ASN A 310 -8.99 -4.82 -15.45
C ASN A 310 -9.37 -6.20 -15.99
N CYS A 311 -9.93 -6.24 -17.20
CA CYS A 311 -10.16 -7.48 -17.90
C CYS A 311 -9.11 -7.66 -18.99
N ASN A 312 -8.44 -8.79 -19.03
CA ASN A 312 -7.58 -9.11 -20.17
C ASN A 312 -8.39 -9.22 -21.45
N PRO A 313 -7.98 -8.58 -22.54
CA PRO A 313 -8.64 -8.72 -23.83
C PRO A 313 -8.72 -10.20 -24.24
N GLY A 314 -9.92 -10.72 -24.42
CA GLY A 314 -10.14 -12.11 -24.83
C GLY A 314 -10.38 -13.10 -23.70
N ALA A 315 -10.30 -12.68 -22.44
CA ALA A 315 -10.71 -13.51 -21.32
C ALA A 315 -12.21 -13.87 -21.41
N ALA A 316 -12.55 -15.09 -21.04
CA ALA A 316 -13.96 -15.46 -20.89
C ALA A 316 -14.65 -14.56 -19.86
N ALA A 317 -15.93 -14.26 -20.03
CA ALA A 317 -16.67 -13.38 -19.10
C ALA A 317 -16.58 -13.83 -17.62
N ALA A 318 -16.44 -15.12 -17.38
CA ALA A 318 -16.26 -15.71 -16.04
C ALA A 318 -14.83 -15.52 -15.47
N ALA A 319 -13.85 -15.27 -16.32
CA ALA A 319 -12.46 -15.02 -15.92
C ALA A 319 -12.14 -13.52 -15.86
N CYS A 320 -13.13 -12.68 -16.09
CA CYS A 320 -13.02 -11.25 -15.98
C CYS A 320 -13.73 -10.83 -14.69
N GLU A 321 -12.97 -10.54 -13.67
CA GLU A 321 -13.48 -10.09 -12.36
C GLU A 321 -13.56 -8.57 -12.19
N PRO A 322 -13.88 -7.75 -13.22
CA PRO A 322 -13.86 -6.30 -13.10
C PRO A 322 -14.93 -5.79 -12.13
N GLY A 323 -15.91 -6.64 -11.80
CA GLY A 323 -16.98 -6.28 -10.91
C GLY A 323 -16.74 -6.58 -9.44
N LEU A 324 -15.83 -7.49 -9.10
CA LEU A 324 -15.72 -7.95 -7.72
C LEU A 324 -15.02 -6.94 -6.81
N TRP A 325 -13.98 -6.28 -7.30
CA TRP A 325 -13.15 -5.34 -6.52
C TRP A 325 -13.25 -3.89 -7.00
N SER A 326 -13.79 -3.67 -8.19
CA SER A 326 -13.87 -2.35 -8.81
C SER A 326 -14.86 -1.41 -8.13
N THR A 327 -14.57 -0.12 -8.17
CA THR A 327 -15.51 0.96 -7.79
C THR A 327 -16.60 1.19 -8.84
N PHE A 328 -16.44 0.60 -10.01
CA PHE A 328 -17.40 0.68 -11.12
C PHE A 328 -18.14 -0.63 -11.32
N GLU A 329 -19.39 -0.55 -11.82
CA GLU A 329 -20.04 -1.72 -12.39
C GLU A 329 -19.21 -2.21 -13.56
N GLY A 330 -18.73 -3.46 -13.46
CA GLY A 330 -17.96 -4.07 -14.53
C GLY A 330 -18.87 -4.57 -15.64
N ASP A 331 -18.49 -4.28 -16.87
CA ASP A 331 -18.95 -5.04 -18.03
C ASP A 331 -17.73 -5.79 -18.58
N PRO A 332 -17.67 -7.11 -18.41
CA PRO A 332 -16.55 -7.93 -18.89
C PRO A 332 -16.38 -7.87 -20.42
N SER A 333 -17.40 -7.46 -21.16
CA SER A 333 -17.33 -7.27 -22.61
C SER A 333 -16.71 -5.94 -23.00
N ASN A 334 -16.49 -5.04 -22.03
CA ASN A 334 -16.06 -3.68 -22.32
C ASN A 334 -14.55 -3.49 -22.26
N HIS A 335 -14.08 -2.80 -23.25
CA HIS A 335 -12.73 -2.25 -23.28
C HIS A 335 -12.44 -1.37 -22.05
N PRO A 336 -11.17 -1.28 -21.63
CA PRO A 336 -10.76 -0.47 -20.47
C PRO A 336 -11.14 1.03 -20.59
N THR A 337 -11.69 1.46 -21.70
CA THR A 337 -12.17 2.84 -21.94
C THR A 337 -13.65 3.07 -21.65
N GLN A 338 -14.44 2.01 -21.40
CA GLN A 338 -15.86 2.13 -21.11
C GLN A 338 -16.11 1.66 -19.66
N ASN A 339 -16.15 2.60 -18.74
CA ASN A 339 -16.58 2.31 -17.38
C ASN A 339 -18.10 2.20 -17.35
N GLY A 340 -18.64 1.20 -16.64
CA GLY A 340 -20.02 1.21 -16.17
C GLY A 340 -20.24 2.36 -15.18
N PRO A 341 -21.46 2.53 -14.65
CA PRO A 341 -21.71 3.50 -13.60
C PRO A 341 -20.91 3.16 -12.34
N LEU A 342 -20.68 4.19 -11.51
CA LEU A 342 -20.09 4.01 -10.19
C LEU A 342 -21.04 3.20 -9.30
N LEU A 343 -20.50 2.24 -8.55
CA LEU A 343 -21.25 1.44 -7.59
C LEU A 343 -21.68 2.30 -6.39
N ALA A 344 -22.95 2.68 -6.36
CA ALA A 344 -23.49 3.54 -5.30
C ALA A 344 -23.34 2.93 -3.89
N THR A 345 -23.43 1.61 -3.78
CA THR A 345 -23.23 0.86 -2.52
C THR A 345 -21.79 1.04 -2.02
N ARG A 346 -20.81 0.90 -2.88
CA ARG A 346 -19.39 1.04 -2.56
C ARG A 346 -19.01 2.50 -2.26
N LEU A 347 -19.50 3.43 -3.08
CA LEU A 347 -19.28 4.87 -2.88
C LEU A 347 -19.79 5.38 -1.54
N LYS A 348 -20.83 4.77 -0.98
CA LYS A 348 -21.33 5.10 0.35
C LYS A 348 -20.24 5.01 1.42
N TYR A 349 -19.29 4.09 1.28
CA TYR A 349 -18.19 3.88 2.21
C TYR A 349 -16.90 4.57 1.76
N LEU A 350 -16.63 4.67 0.47
CA LEU A 350 -15.40 5.27 -0.05
C LEU A 350 -15.46 6.80 -0.13
N ALA A 351 -16.60 7.37 -0.55
CA ALA A 351 -16.75 8.82 -0.66
C ALA A 351 -17.18 9.43 0.68
N ARG A 352 -16.24 9.50 1.61
CA ARG A 352 -16.43 9.96 2.99
C ARG A 352 -16.11 11.45 3.15
N VAL A 353 -16.67 12.06 4.20
CA VAL A 353 -16.16 13.33 4.73
C VAL A 353 -14.95 13.04 5.60
N TYR A 354 -13.86 13.77 5.41
CA TYR A 354 -12.64 13.58 6.21
C TYR A 354 -11.87 14.90 6.38
N PRO A 355 -11.07 15.05 7.46
CA PRO A 355 -10.15 16.16 7.61
C PRO A 355 -8.94 15.97 6.68
N ARG A 356 -8.80 16.85 5.70
CA ARG A 356 -7.65 16.88 4.79
C ARG A 356 -6.41 17.48 5.44
N ALA A 357 -6.63 18.49 6.29
CA ALA A 357 -5.61 19.12 7.09
C ALA A 357 -6.22 19.54 8.44
N THR A 358 -5.41 19.61 9.49
CA THR A 358 -5.85 19.95 10.82
C THR A 358 -4.93 21.00 11.45
N ALA A 359 -5.50 22.11 11.87
CA ALA A 359 -4.80 23.11 12.67
C ALA A 359 -4.59 22.58 14.08
N GLY A 360 -3.37 22.30 14.47
CA GLY A 360 -3.02 21.65 15.73
C GLY A 360 -3.11 20.12 15.65
N GLN A 361 -3.58 19.48 16.70
CA GLN A 361 -3.64 18.03 16.80
C GLN A 361 -5.07 17.52 16.53
N LEU A 362 -5.20 16.61 15.55
CA LEU A 362 -6.42 15.83 15.36
C LEU A 362 -6.56 14.83 16.51
N LEU A 363 -7.70 14.86 17.20
CA LEU A 363 -7.99 13.93 18.31
C LEU A 363 -8.82 12.74 17.85
N SER A 364 -9.83 12.99 17.02
CA SER A 364 -10.69 11.96 16.43
C SER A 364 -11.51 12.49 15.28
N PHE A 365 -11.96 11.63 14.40
CA PHE A 365 -13.07 11.92 13.50
C PHE A 365 -13.86 10.63 13.21
N ALA A 366 -15.09 10.80 12.77
CA ALA A 366 -15.94 9.71 12.34
C ALA A 366 -16.93 10.18 11.26
N TYR A 367 -17.12 9.35 10.26
CA TYR A 367 -18.15 9.49 9.25
C TYR A 367 -19.20 8.38 9.39
N ASN A 368 -20.47 8.75 9.42
CA ASN A 368 -21.57 7.79 9.43
C ASN A 368 -22.16 7.68 8.02
N PRO A 369 -21.93 6.58 7.28
CA PRO A 369 -22.41 6.42 5.93
C PRO A 369 -23.94 6.25 5.83
N ALA A 370 -24.62 5.85 6.92
CA ALA A 370 -26.08 5.69 6.92
C ALA A 370 -26.80 7.04 6.96
N THR A 371 -26.24 8.02 7.63
CA THR A 371 -26.82 9.36 7.77
C THR A 371 -26.07 10.44 6.98
N SER A 372 -24.94 10.08 6.37
CA SER A 372 -24.00 11.00 5.73
C SER A 372 -23.54 12.13 6.66
N SER A 373 -23.47 11.84 7.96
CA SER A 373 -23.02 12.81 8.97
C SER A 373 -21.56 12.57 9.35
N PHE A 374 -20.91 13.65 9.73
CA PHE A 374 -19.49 13.64 10.11
C PHE A 374 -19.28 14.50 11.34
N ILE A 375 -18.34 14.10 12.18
CA ILE A 375 -17.83 14.87 13.29
C ILE A 375 -16.32 14.68 13.40
N MET A 376 -15.59 15.77 13.65
CA MET A 376 -14.20 15.71 14.07
C MET A 376 -13.98 16.54 15.33
N HIS A 377 -13.01 16.12 16.12
CA HIS A 377 -12.49 16.82 17.28
C HIS A 377 -10.99 17.03 17.13
N ALA A 378 -10.54 18.23 17.43
CA ALA A 378 -9.12 18.59 17.40
C ALA A 378 -8.83 19.61 18.50
N THR A 379 -7.54 19.78 18.80
CA THR A 379 -7.08 20.80 19.74
C THR A 379 -5.98 21.66 19.12
N SER A 380 -5.94 22.93 19.43
CA SER A 380 -4.95 23.87 18.92
C SER A 380 -4.37 24.72 20.03
N ASP A 381 -3.05 24.89 20.01
CA ASP A 381 -2.35 25.79 20.92
C ASP A 381 -2.24 27.23 20.42
N VAL A 382 -2.66 27.47 19.18
CA VAL A 382 -2.56 28.76 18.54
C VAL A 382 -3.91 29.21 17.98
N LYS A 383 -4.19 30.51 18.09
CA LYS A 383 -5.27 31.13 17.37
C LYS A 383 -4.83 31.39 15.95
N VAL A 384 -5.51 30.78 15.01
CA VAL A 384 -5.26 31.01 13.57
C VAL A 384 -5.90 32.36 13.17
N ALA A 385 -5.13 33.23 12.55
CA ALA A 385 -5.65 34.48 12.04
C ALA A 385 -6.57 34.21 10.83
N VAL A 386 -7.68 34.94 10.75
CA VAL A 386 -8.56 34.87 9.57
C VAL A 386 -7.75 35.23 8.32
N GLY A 387 -7.72 34.34 7.35
CA GLY A 387 -6.93 34.48 6.12
C GLY A 387 -5.53 33.84 6.15
N ASP A 388 -5.12 33.27 7.29
CA ASP A 388 -3.90 32.43 7.34
C ASP A 388 -4.24 31.00 6.89
N THR A 389 -4.07 30.73 5.61
CA THR A 389 -4.35 29.43 5.01
C THR A 389 -3.27 28.39 5.28
N SER A 390 -2.17 28.77 5.92
CA SER A 390 -1.08 27.84 6.25
C SER A 390 -1.33 27.04 7.53
N HIS A 391 -2.32 27.43 8.33
CA HIS A 391 -2.64 26.81 9.62
C HIS A 391 -4.14 26.57 9.80
N GLU A 392 -4.88 26.39 8.71
CA GLU A 392 -6.30 26.09 8.78
C GLU A 392 -6.60 24.59 8.84
N THR A 393 -7.78 24.26 9.33
CA THR A 393 -8.36 22.94 9.21
C THR A 393 -9.19 22.88 7.93
N GLU A 394 -8.89 21.94 7.07
CA GLU A 394 -9.62 21.68 5.84
C GLU A 394 -10.44 20.40 5.99
N VAL A 395 -11.76 20.51 5.82
CA VAL A 395 -12.65 19.32 5.78
C VAL A 395 -13.21 19.16 4.39
N TYR A 396 -12.85 18.05 3.75
CA TYR A 396 -13.37 17.66 2.45
C TYR A 396 -14.76 17.03 2.59
N ILE A 397 -15.69 17.44 1.73
CA ILE A 397 -17.08 16.96 1.71
C ILE A 397 -17.40 16.51 0.29
N PRO A 398 -17.61 15.20 0.05
CA PRO A 398 -17.87 14.69 -1.29
C PRO A 398 -19.22 15.15 -1.86
N PRO A 399 -19.41 15.11 -3.19
CA PRO A 399 -20.58 15.67 -3.87
C PRO A 399 -21.93 15.11 -3.40
N MET A 400 -21.92 13.84 -2.94
CA MET A 400 -23.12 13.15 -2.49
C MET A 400 -23.58 13.55 -1.09
N VAL A 401 -22.72 14.12 -0.27
CA VAL A 401 -23.05 14.60 1.09
C VAL A 401 -23.59 16.01 1.01
N ARG A 402 -24.84 16.21 1.41
CA ARG A 402 -25.58 17.46 1.28
C ARG A 402 -25.64 18.29 2.57
N GLY A 403 -25.15 17.75 3.67
CA GLY A 403 -25.25 18.36 5.00
C GLY A 403 -24.66 19.77 5.12
N SER A 404 -25.11 20.51 6.10
CA SER A 404 -24.54 21.80 6.48
C SER A 404 -23.33 21.64 7.38
N VAL A 405 -22.39 22.58 7.34
CA VAL A 405 -21.22 22.63 8.22
C VAL A 405 -21.51 23.45 9.44
N SER A 406 -21.23 22.93 10.61
CA SER A 406 -21.24 23.68 11.88
C SER A 406 -19.91 23.50 12.62
N VAL A 407 -19.52 24.51 13.39
CA VAL A 407 -18.24 24.56 14.09
C VAL A 407 -18.45 24.98 15.55
N GLN A 408 -17.63 24.43 16.45
CA GLN A 408 -17.58 24.81 17.84
C GLN A 408 -16.12 25.05 18.24
N GLY A 409 -15.83 26.11 18.98
CA GLY A 409 -14.45 26.46 19.34
C GLY A 409 -13.60 26.94 18.14
N ALA A 410 -14.23 27.15 17.00
CA ALA A 410 -13.60 27.58 15.75
C ALA A 410 -14.55 28.48 14.95
N ALA A 411 -14.06 29.07 13.88
CA ALA A 411 -14.85 29.87 12.93
C ALA A 411 -14.57 29.39 11.50
N LEU A 412 -15.60 29.42 10.65
CA LEU A 412 -15.40 29.27 9.20
C LEU A 412 -14.62 30.48 8.68
N LEU A 413 -13.53 30.23 7.95
CA LEU A 413 -12.72 31.30 7.36
C LEU A 413 -13.40 31.94 6.17
N SER A 414 -14.26 31.21 5.48
CA SER A 414 -15.05 31.66 4.34
C SER A 414 -16.36 30.88 4.26
N ALA A 415 -17.23 31.27 3.34
CA ALA A 415 -18.31 30.37 2.92
C ALA A 415 -17.70 29.04 2.41
N VAL A 416 -18.39 27.93 2.69
CA VAL A 416 -17.96 26.61 2.22
C VAL A 416 -17.83 26.64 0.69
N VAL A 417 -16.61 26.40 0.21
CA VAL A 417 -16.30 26.45 -1.23
C VAL A 417 -16.85 25.21 -1.89
N THR A 418 -17.58 25.37 -2.98
CA THR A 418 -18.02 24.27 -3.84
C THR A 418 -17.14 24.21 -5.07
N ASN A 419 -16.51 23.07 -5.30
CA ASN A 419 -15.67 22.80 -6.45
C ASN A 419 -16.51 22.48 -7.70
N PRO A 420 -15.92 22.53 -8.91
CA PRO A 420 -16.64 22.24 -10.16
C PRO A 420 -17.23 20.82 -10.24
N ASP A 421 -16.64 19.86 -9.54
CA ASP A 421 -17.12 18.48 -9.43
C ASP A 421 -18.28 18.29 -8.43
N GLY A 422 -18.68 19.36 -7.75
CA GLY A 422 -19.72 19.37 -6.72
C GLY A 422 -19.23 18.99 -5.32
N SER A 423 -17.97 18.64 -5.15
CA SER A 423 -17.38 18.50 -3.82
C SER A 423 -17.27 19.84 -3.12
N ARG A 424 -17.16 19.82 -1.79
CA ARG A 424 -17.06 21.03 -0.99
C ARG A 424 -15.85 20.99 -0.06
N MET A 425 -15.29 22.14 0.22
CA MET A 425 -14.23 22.32 1.20
C MET A 425 -14.69 23.30 2.26
N ALA A 426 -14.65 22.89 3.52
CA ALA A 426 -14.85 23.76 4.66
C ALA A 426 -13.48 24.09 5.28
N CYS A 427 -13.12 25.37 5.22
CA CYS A 427 -11.88 25.88 5.81
C CYS A 427 -12.22 26.52 7.17
N VAL A 428 -11.58 26.03 8.22
CA VAL A 428 -11.92 26.35 9.62
C VAL A 428 -10.68 26.82 10.37
N ALA A 429 -10.79 27.89 11.13
CA ALA A 429 -9.73 28.38 12.00
C ALA A 429 -10.13 28.26 13.47
N PRO A 430 -9.30 27.66 14.36
CA PRO A 430 -9.49 27.73 15.79
C PRO A 430 -9.57 29.18 16.28
N THR A 431 -10.53 29.48 17.15
CA THR A 431 -10.72 30.85 17.68
C THR A 431 -9.89 31.17 18.92
N GLY A 432 -9.21 30.16 19.46
CA GLY A 432 -8.36 30.28 20.66
C GLY A 432 -7.59 29.01 20.93
N HIS A 433 -6.96 28.96 22.10
CA HIS A 433 -6.35 27.74 22.60
C HIS A 433 -7.42 26.75 23.07
N GLY A 434 -7.20 25.47 22.84
CA GLY A 434 -8.03 24.37 23.32
C GLY A 434 -8.80 23.65 22.22
N ASP A 435 -9.82 22.94 22.62
CA ASP A 435 -10.57 22.02 21.79
C ASP A 435 -11.54 22.74 20.85
N TYR A 436 -11.66 22.20 19.65
CA TYR A 436 -12.67 22.61 18.69
C TYR A 436 -13.25 21.39 17.95
N ALA A 437 -14.43 21.58 17.38
CA ALA A 437 -15.09 20.54 16.61
C ALA A 437 -15.68 21.09 15.30
N VAL A 438 -15.71 20.23 14.29
CA VAL A 438 -16.39 20.46 13.01
C VAL A 438 -17.39 19.34 12.78
N THR A 439 -18.61 19.69 12.42
CA THR A 439 -19.68 18.73 12.15
C THR A 439 -20.29 19.02 10.78
N VAL A 440 -20.61 17.94 10.05
CA VAL A 440 -21.41 17.99 8.81
C VAL A 440 -22.68 17.17 9.05
N SER A 441 -23.85 17.77 8.88
CA SER A 441 -25.14 17.13 9.17
C SER A 441 -26.28 17.69 8.31
#